data_0e1109252af44f7342f75fdb2e8c7e05
#
_entry.id   0e1109252af44f7342f75fdb2e8c7e05
#
_cell.length_a   1.000
_cell.length_b   1.000
_cell.length_c   1.000
_cell.angle_alpha   90.00
_cell.angle_beta   90.00
_cell.angle_gamma   90.00
#
_symmetry.space_group_name_H-M   'P 1'
#
loop_
_entity.id
_entity.type
_entity.pdbx_description
1 polymer ?
#
loop_
_entity_poly.entity_id
_entity_poly.type
_entity_poly.pdbx_seq_one_letter_code
_entity_poly.pdbx_strand_id
1 'polypeptide(L)'
;MKRIDFENGTVTNNILSAALPMLVAQILNLLYNIVDRIYIARIHDIGTTALGAVGLCFPIIMIITAFSNLFGSGGAPIFSINRGKGDSRTADMIMNTAFTMLCGSAAVLMLIGFLFARPLLTLFGASDDALVYAYPYLMIYLLGTLPSMIATGMNPFINAQGYAIIGMLSVLSLIHI
;
A
#
# COMPACT_ATOMS: atom_id res chain seq x y z
N MET A 1 -18.84 13.68 6.54
CA MET A 1 -18.12 12.67 7.35
C MET A 1 -17.56 13.32 8.60
N LYS A 2 -17.74 12.70 9.77
CA LYS A 2 -17.34 13.30 11.04
C LYS A 2 -15.82 13.14 11.21
N ARG A 3 -15.12 14.25 11.40
CA ARG A 3 -13.70 14.28 11.77
C ARG A 3 -13.56 13.88 13.23
N ILE A 4 -12.54 13.13 13.58
CA ILE A 4 -12.23 12.76 14.96
C ILE A 4 -11.66 14.02 15.65
N ASP A 5 -12.25 14.40 16.79
CA ASP A 5 -11.76 15.50 17.61
C ASP A 5 -10.76 14.96 18.64
N PHE A 6 -9.47 15.09 18.32
CA PHE A 6 -8.39 14.64 19.19
C PHE A 6 -8.16 15.56 20.40
N GLU A 7 -8.68 16.80 20.39
CA GLU A 7 -8.45 17.80 21.45
C GLU A 7 -9.43 17.63 22.62
N ASN A 8 -10.74 17.44 22.32
CA ASN A 8 -11.80 17.45 23.34
C ASN A 8 -12.39 16.06 23.64
N GLY A 9 -12.01 15.03 22.89
CA GLY A 9 -12.51 13.66 23.08
C GLY A 9 -11.79 12.90 24.19
N THR A 10 -12.45 11.89 24.77
CA THR A 10 -11.77 10.96 25.66
C THR A 10 -10.77 10.11 24.86
N VAL A 11 -9.62 9.81 25.46
CA VAL A 11 -8.53 9.04 24.82
C VAL A 11 -9.05 7.73 24.25
N THR A 12 -9.84 7.00 25.02
CA THR A 12 -10.41 5.71 24.61
C THR A 12 -11.32 5.85 23.39
N ASN A 13 -12.21 6.86 23.37
CA ASN A 13 -13.11 7.09 22.25
C ASN A 13 -12.36 7.49 20.99
N ASN A 14 -11.33 8.31 21.11
CA ASN A 14 -10.49 8.75 20.00
C ASN A 14 -9.71 7.57 19.40
N ILE A 15 -9.14 6.71 20.25
CA ILE A 15 -8.43 5.49 19.80
C ILE A 15 -9.41 4.57 19.07
N LEU A 16 -10.57 4.26 19.65
CA LEU A 16 -11.54 3.38 19.02
C LEU A 16 -12.09 3.94 17.70
N SER A 17 -12.38 5.22 17.66
CA SER A 17 -12.89 5.88 16.46
C SER A 17 -11.87 5.90 15.31
N ALA A 18 -10.57 5.93 15.63
CA ALA A 18 -9.51 5.83 14.63
C ALA A 18 -9.21 4.35 14.26
N ALA A 19 -9.12 3.47 15.26
CA ALA A 19 -8.70 2.09 15.07
C ALA A 19 -9.74 1.22 14.38
N LEU A 20 -11.05 1.37 14.68
CA LEU A 20 -12.09 0.53 14.11
C LEU A 20 -12.19 0.61 12.58
N PRO A 21 -12.23 1.80 11.94
CA PRO A 21 -12.24 1.87 10.49
C PRO A 21 -10.98 1.26 9.85
N MET A 22 -9.81 1.48 10.45
CA MET A 22 -8.55 0.93 9.97
C MET A 22 -8.54 -0.60 10.09
N LEU A 23 -9.05 -1.15 11.19
CA LEU A 23 -9.14 -2.58 11.41
C LEU A 23 -10.09 -3.24 10.41
N VAL A 24 -11.25 -2.64 10.16
CA VAL A 24 -12.20 -3.10 9.13
C VAL A 24 -11.55 -3.10 7.75
N ALA A 25 -10.82 -2.03 7.38
CA ALA A 25 -10.10 -1.98 6.11
C ALA A 25 -9.08 -3.12 5.98
N GLN A 26 -8.30 -3.41 7.05
CA GLN A 26 -7.31 -4.48 7.03
C GLN A 26 -7.95 -5.87 6.93
N ILE A 27 -9.06 -6.11 7.64
CA ILE A 27 -9.78 -7.38 7.53
C ILE A 27 -10.32 -7.57 6.11
N LEU A 28 -10.93 -6.55 5.51
CA LEU A 28 -11.45 -6.63 4.15
C LEU A 28 -10.34 -6.85 3.13
N ASN A 29 -9.20 -6.18 3.28
CA ASN A 29 -8.03 -6.40 2.43
C ASN A 29 -7.49 -7.83 2.56
N LEU A 30 -7.42 -8.37 3.78
CA LEU A 30 -7.02 -9.76 4.01
C LEU A 30 -7.99 -10.75 3.35
N LEU A 31 -9.30 -10.55 3.53
CA LEU A 31 -10.33 -11.38 2.90
C LEU A 31 -10.23 -11.33 1.38
N TYR A 32 -10.05 -10.15 0.81
CA TYR A 32 -9.83 -9.98 -0.63
C TYR A 32 -8.63 -10.81 -1.12
N ASN A 33 -7.49 -10.69 -0.45
CA ASN A 33 -6.29 -11.46 -0.81
C ASN A 33 -6.50 -12.98 -0.73
N ILE A 34 -7.27 -13.46 0.26
CA ILE A 34 -7.59 -14.89 0.40
C ILE A 34 -8.49 -15.34 -0.75
N VAL A 35 -9.55 -14.58 -1.03
CA VAL A 35 -10.52 -14.89 -2.10
C VAL A 35 -9.82 -14.91 -3.45
N ASP A 36 -8.98 -13.90 -3.75
CA ASP A 36 -8.21 -13.81 -4.99
C ASP A 36 -7.34 -15.07 -5.19
N ARG A 37 -6.60 -15.49 -4.18
CA ARG A 37 -5.78 -16.71 -4.23
C ARG A 37 -6.60 -17.98 -4.44
N ILE A 38 -7.81 -18.07 -3.86
CA ILE A 38 -8.72 -19.20 -4.07
C ILE A 38 -9.18 -19.24 -5.53
N TYR A 39 -9.50 -18.09 -6.12
CA TYR A 39 -9.90 -18.03 -7.53
C TYR A 39 -8.74 -18.42 -8.46
N ILE A 40 -7.54 -17.88 -8.24
CA ILE A 40 -6.34 -18.24 -9.02
C ILE A 40 -6.06 -19.75 -8.92
N ALA A 41 -6.11 -20.33 -7.72
CA ALA A 41 -5.86 -21.75 -7.51
C ALA A 41 -6.87 -22.67 -8.20
N ARG A 42 -8.08 -22.18 -8.48
CA ARG A 42 -9.15 -22.94 -9.16
C ARG A 42 -9.15 -22.81 -10.67
N ILE A 43 -8.24 -22.06 -11.28
CA ILE A 43 -8.12 -22.00 -12.75
C ILE A 43 -7.75 -23.40 -13.25
N HIS A 44 -8.55 -23.91 -14.19
CA HIS A 44 -8.38 -25.25 -14.74
C HIS A 44 -6.99 -25.37 -15.40
N ASP A 45 -6.31 -26.48 -15.20
CA ASP A 45 -5.01 -26.87 -15.74
C ASP A 45 -3.79 -26.04 -15.29
N ILE A 46 -3.94 -24.77 -14.90
CA ILE A 46 -2.82 -23.87 -14.61
C ILE A 46 -2.83 -23.28 -13.19
N GLY A 47 -3.86 -23.56 -12.38
CA GLY A 47 -4.10 -22.89 -11.09
C GLY A 47 -2.93 -22.97 -10.11
N THR A 48 -2.29 -24.14 -9.99
CA THR A 48 -1.13 -24.31 -9.10
C THR A 48 0.10 -23.55 -9.60
N THR A 49 0.36 -23.57 -10.92
CA THR A 49 1.48 -22.84 -11.54
C THR A 49 1.26 -21.35 -11.47
N ALA A 50 0.04 -20.87 -11.74
CA ALA A 50 -0.32 -19.46 -11.64
C ALA A 50 -0.21 -18.94 -10.21
N LEU A 51 -0.66 -19.72 -9.21
CA LEU A 51 -0.53 -19.35 -7.81
C LEU A 51 0.94 -19.26 -7.37
N GLY A 52 1.77 -20.22 -7.82
CA GLY A 52 3.22 -20.19 -7.61
C GLY A 52 3.86 -18.95 -8.25
N ALA A 53 3.46 -18.62 -9.48
CA ALA A 53 3.95 -17.46 -10.22
C ALA A 53 3.64 -16.13 -9.49
N VAL A 54 2.41 -15.96 -8.97
CA VAL A 54 2.05 -14.80 -8.13
C VAL A 54 2.90 -14.76 -6.86
N GLY A 55 3.16 -15.92 -6.24
CA GLY A 55 4.04 -16.05 -5.08
C GLY A 55 5.47 -15.54 -5.34
N LEU A 56 6.01 -15.79 -6.54
CA LEU A 56 7.34 -15.32 -6.94
C LEU A 56 7.43 -13.79 -7.11
N CYS A 57 6.31 -13.13 -7.39
CA CYS A 57 6.25 -11.66 -7.44
C CYS A 57 6.22 -11.00 -6.05
N PHE A 58 5.89 -11.77 -5.00
CA PHE A 58 5.67 -11.25 -3.65
C PHE A 58 6.87 -10.51 -3.06
N PRO A 59 8.15 -10.96 -3.19
CA PRO A 59 9.30 -10.19 -2.69
C PRO A 59 9.42 -8.80 -3.33
N ILE A 60 9.12 -8.68 -4.62
CA ILE A 60 9.15 -7.39 -5.33
C ILE A 60 8.05 -6.47 -4.79
N ILE A 61 6.85 -7.01 -4.62
CA ILE A 61 5.69 -6.30 -4.04
C ILE A 61 6.01 -5.83 -2.62
N MET A 62 6.69 -6.66 -1.82
CA MET A 62 7.12 -6.31 -0.46
C MET A 62 8.11 -5.14 -0.44
N ILE A 63 9.06 -5.08 -1.38
CA ILE A 63 9.99 -3.95 -1.50
C ILE A 63 9.21 -2.67 -1.80
N ILE A 64 8.28 -2.69 -2.76
CA ILE A 64 7.43 -1.54 -3.10
C ILE A 64 6.64 -1.07 -1.88
N THR A 65 6.01 -1.99 -1.15
CA THR A 65 5.26 -1.71 0.06
C THR A 65 6.13 -1.14 1.18
N ALA A 66 7.36 -1.64 1.32
CA ALA A 66 8.31 -1.14 2.31
C ALA A 66 8.67 0.34 2.07
N PHE A 67 8.89 0.75 0.82
CA PHE A 67 9.10 2.16 0.48
C PHE A 67 7.87 3.02 0.74
N SER A 68 6.68 2.51 0.44
CA SER A 68 5.42 3.20 0.77
C SER A 68 5.30 3.46 2.27
N ASN A 69 5.58 2.44 3.09
CA ASN A 69 5.53 2.54 4.55
C ASN A 69 6.64 3.43 5.12
N LEU A 70 7.82 3.43 4.52
CA LEU A 70 8.95 4.26 4.95
C LEU A 70 8.56 5.74 4.99
N PHE A 71 7.98 6.25 3.92
CA PHE A 71 7.60 7.66 3.82
C PHE A 71 6.25 7.94 4.49
N GLY A 72 5.28 7.03 4.36
CA GLY A 72 3.95 7.19 4.93
C GLY A 72 3.96 7.08 6.46
N SER A 73 4.28 5.90 6.97
CA SER A 73 4.29 5.64 8.42
C SER A 73 5.44 6.33 9.13
N GLY A 74 6.56 6.61 8.44
CA GLY A 74 7.66 7.39 9.02
C GLY A 74 7.35 8.88 9.11
N GLY A 75 6.68 9.45 8.10
CA GLY A 75 6.36 10.89 8.06
C GLY A 75 5.14 11.29 8.88
N ALA A 76 4.12 10.45 8.95
CA ALA A 76 2.85 10.78 9.61
C ALA A 76 2.97 11.13 11.12
N PRO A 77 3.79 10.46 11.94
CA PRO A 77 3.99 10.87 13.33
C PRO A 77 4.61 12.27 13.45
N ILE A 78 5.62 12.59 12.64
CA ILE A 78 6.28 13.89 12.65
C ILE A 78 5.30 14.99 12.21
N PHE A 79 4.49 14.70 11.18
CA PHE A 79 3.39 15.56 10.74
C PHE A 79 2.40 15.83 11.89
N SER A 80 1.96 14.79 12.60
CA SER A 80 0.99 14.89 13.70
C SER A 80 1.52 15.74 14.85
N ILE A 81 2.80 15.57 15.23
CA ILE A 81 3.44 16.35 16.29
C ILE A 81 3.47 17.83 15.95
N ASN A 82 3.89 18.20 14.75
CA ASN A 82 3.98 19.60 14.34
C ASN A 82 2.58 20.23 14.22
N ARG A 83 1.61 19.47 13.71
CA ARG A 83 0.22 19.91 13.66
C ARG A 83 -0.36 20.15 15.05
N GLY A 84 -0.07 19.27 16.02
CA GLY A 84 -0.47 19.44 17.43
C GLY A 84 0.18 20.63 18.12
N LYS A 85 1.37 21.05 17.67
CA LYS A 85 2.05 22.28 18.14
C LYS A 85 1.49 23.56 17.50
N GLY A 86 0.56 23.45 16.54
CA GLY A 86 0.03 24.59 15.78
C GLY A 86 0.94 25.03 14.62
N ASP A 87 2.06 24.36 14.38
CA ASP A 87 2.95 24.65 13.26
C ASP A 87 2.46 23.96 11.96
N SER A 88 1.41 24.53 11.40
CA SER A 88 0.82 24.03 10.15
C SER A 88 1.79 24.10 8.98
N ARG A 89 2.69 25.10 8.95
CA ARG A 89 3.66 25.26 7.84
C ARG A 89 4.66 24.11 7.80
N THR A 90 5.24 23.74 8.94
CA THR A 90 6.16 22.59 9.01
C THR A 90 5.42 21.29 8.76
N ALA A 91 4.19 21.12 9.25
CA ALA A 91 3.38 19.94 8.97
C ALA A 91 3.11 19.78 7.46
N ASP A 92 2.71 20.83 6.75
CA ASP A 92 2.48 20.78 5.30
C ASP A 92 3.77 20.49 4.53
N MET A 93 4.91 21.04 4.95
CA MET A 93 6.21 20.73 4.36
C MET A 93 6.56 19.24 4.49
N ILE A 94 6.33 18.64 5.65
CA ILE A 94 6.58 17.20 5.89
C ILE A 94 5.71 16.35 4.96
N MET A 95 4.41 16.66 4.86
CA MET A 95 3.48 15.94 3.99
C MET A 95 3.88 16.04 2.51
N ASN A 96 4.22 17.26 2.04
CA ASN A 96 4.65 17.49 0.67
C ASN A 96 5.97 16.79 0.35
N THR A 97 6.91 16.78 1.30
CA THR A 97 8.18 16.06 1.15
C THR A 97 7.95 14.56 1.06
N ALA A 98 7.10 14.00 1.94
CA ALA A 98 6.74 12.59 1.89
C ALA A 98 6.07 12.22 0.56
N PHE A 99 5.15 13.05 0.06
CA PHE A 99 4.51 12.85 -1.25
C PHE A 99 5.52 12.86 -2.39
N THR A 100 6.43 13.83 -2.42
CA THR A 100 7.47 13.93 -3.45
C THR A 100 8.41 12.71 -3.42
N MET A 101 8.81 12.28 -2.22
CA MET A 101 9.65 11.09 -2.04
C MET A 101 8.91 9.82 -2.46
N LEU A 102 7.61 9.70 -2.18
CA LEU A 102 6.78 8.58 -2.66
C LEU A 102 6.72 8.54 -4.19
N CYS A 103 6.45 9.65 -4.83
CA CYS A 103 6.41 9.73 -6.30
C CYS A 103 7.77 9.41 -6.92
N GLY A 104 8.84 9.98 -6.39
CA GLY A 104 10.21 9.73 -6.86
C GLY A 104 10.62 8.27 -6.70
N SER A 105 10.40 7.68 -5.52
CA SER A 105 10.72 6.28 -5.27
C SER A 105 9.85 5.33 -6.10
N ALA A 106 8.56 5.63 -6.27
CA ALA A 106 7.67 4.85 -7.13
C ALA A 106 8.16 4.82 -8.59
N ALA A 107 8.55 5.99 -9.13
CA ALA A 107 9.09 6.09 -10.49
C ALA A 107 10.39 5.27 -10.65
N VAL A 108 11.30 5.36 -9.67
CA VAL A 108 12.57 4.60 -9.68
C VAL A 108 12.31 3.11 -9.57
N LEU A 109 11.47 2.67 -8.63
CA LEU A 109 11.15 1.25 -8.45
C LEU A 109 10.42 0.68 -9.67
N MET A 110 9.52 1.45 -10.27
CA MET A 110 8.83 1.07 -11.50
C MET A 110 9.82 0.90 -12.65
N LEU A 111 10.75 1.85 -12.82
CA LEU A 111 11.78 1.78 -13.86
C LEU A 111 12.69 0.56 -13.68
N ILE A 112 13.21 0.36 -12.45
CA ILE A 112 14.03 -0.82 -12.11
C ILE A 112 13.23 -2.11 -12.34
N GLY A 113 11.97 -2.14 -11.89
CA GLY A 113 11.10 -3.29 -12.10
C GLY A 113 10.91 -3.62 -13.57
N PHE A 114 10.63 -2.64 -14.44
CA PHE A 114 10.49 -2.88 -15.88
C PHE A 114 11.79 -3.36 -16.55
N LEU A 115 12.93 -2.78 -16.16
CA LEU A 115 14.22 -3.16 -16.77
C LEU A 115 14.71 -4.54 -16.30
N PHE A 116 14.45 -4.89 -15.05
CA PHE A 116 15.01 -6.08 -14.40
C PHE A 116 13.97 -7.13 -14.01
N ALA A 117 12.71 -7.05 -14.50
CA ALA A 117 11.64 -7.98 -14.14
C ALA A 117 12.04 -9.45 -14.32
N ARG A 118 12.53 -9.83 -15.50
CA ARG A 118 12.95 -11.22 -15.79
C ARG A 118 14.10 -11.68 -14.90
N PRO A 119 15.25 -10.95 -14.83
CA PRO A 119 16.35 -11.31 -13.93
C PRO A 119 15.92 -11.44 -12.48
N LEU A 120 15.06 -10.54 -11.99
CA LEU A 120 14.56 -10.58 -10.61
C LEU A 120 13.70 -11.82 -10.36
N LEU A 121 12.76 -12.13 -11.25
CA LEU A 121 11.93 -13.32 -11.12
C LEU A 121 12.76 -14.61 -11.16
N THR A 122 13.75 -14.68 -12.04
CA THR A 122 14.67 -15.83 -12.11
C THR A 122 15.51 -15.94 -10.84
N LEU A 123 16.00 -14.82 -10.30
CA LEU A 123 16.72 -14.77 -9.02
C LEU A 123 15.88 -15.31 -7.86
N PHE A 124 14.57 -15.05 -7.87
CA PHE A 124 13.64 -15.58 -6.88
C PHE A 124 13.17 -17.01 -7.17
N GLY A 125 13.75 -17.67 -8.17
CA GLY A 125 13.52 -19.08 -8.44
C GLY A 125 12.40 -19.38 -9.43
N ALA A 126 12.03 -18.44 -10.30
CA ALA A 126 11.06 -18.68 -11.35
C ALA A 126 11.62 -19.67 -12.38
N SER A 127 10.90 -20.79 -12.59
CA SER A 127 11.12 -21.69 -13.75
C SER A 127 10.58 -21.05 -15.02
N ASP A 128 10.99 -21.58 -16.17
CA ASP A 128 10.51 -21.08 -17.46
C ASP A 128 8.98 -21.12 -17.58
N ASP A 129 8.35 -22.19 -17.08
CA ASP A 129 6.89 -22.33 -17.05
C ASP A 129 6.22 -21.29 -16.14
N ALA A 130 6.83 -20.98 -14.99
CA ALA A 130 6.33 -19.98 -14.06
C ALA A 130 6.50 -18.54 -14.60
N LEU A 131 7.57 -18.28 -15.36
CA LEU A 131 7.84 -16.99 -15.99
C LEU A 131 6.75 -16.57 -16.98
N VAL A 132 6.11 -17.52 -17.66
CA VAL A 132 5.00 -17.26 -18.59
C VAL A 132 3.85 -16.53 -17.90
N TYR A 133 3.60 -16.81 -16.62
CA TYR A 133 2.54 -16.21 -15.83
C TYR A 133 3.04 -15.09 -14.92
N ALA A 134 4.20 -15.26 -14.30
CA ALA A 134 4.77 -14.29 -13.36
C ALA A 134 5.14 -12.97 -14.03
N TYR A 135 5.71 -13.03 -15.23
CA TYR A 135 6.19 -11.84 -15.93
C TYR A 135 5.05 -10.88 -16.32
N PRO A 136 3.98 -11.31 -17.04
CA PRO A 136 2.88 -10.42 -17.38
C PRO A 136 2.15 -9.90 -16.13
N TYR A 137 1.98 -10.74 -15.11
CA TYR A 137 1.41 -10.31 -13.83
C TYR A 137 2.22 -9.17 -13.20
N LEU A 138 3.55 -9.35 -13.11
CA LEU A 138 4.43 -8.33 -12.56
C LEU A 138 4.40 -7.03 -13.40
N MET A 139 4.35 -7.13 -14.72
CA MET A 139 4.25 -5.96 -15.61
C MET A 139 3.00 -5.13 -15.34
N ILE A 140 1.84 -5.80 -15.21
CA ILE A 140 0.58 -5.13 -14.89
C ILE A 140 0.64 -4.51 -13.50
N TYR A 141 1.18 -5.23 -12.51
CA TYR A 141 1.34 -4.72 -11.15
C TYR A 141 2.23 -3.47 -11.11
N LEU A 142 3.34 -3.46 -11.87
CA LEU A 142 4.25 -2.33 -11.94
C LEU A 142 3.60 -1.07 -12.51
N LEU A 143 2.67 -1.19 -13.47
CA LEU A 143 1.89 -0.05 -13.97
C LEU A 143 1.03 0.59 -12.86
N GLY A 144 0.48 -0.24 -11.97
CA GLY A 144 -0.29 0.21 -10.81
C GLY A 144 0.56 0.70 -9.62
N THR A 145 1.88 0.57 -9.67
CA THR A 145 2.76 0.88 -8.52
C THR A 145 2.67 2.33 -8.08
N LEU A 146 2.69 3.29 -9.01
CA LEU A 146 2.64 4.71 -8.68
C LEU A 146 1.35 5.08 -7.92
N PRO A 147 0.14 4.84 -8.44
CA PRO A 147 -1.10 5.15 -7.72
C PRO A 147 -1.24 4.35 -6.42
N SER A 148 -0.80 3.10 -6.40
CA SER A 148 -0.84 2.26 -5.21
C SER A 148 0.07 2.80 -4.09
N MET A 149 1.32 3.17 -4.40
CA MET A 149 2.24 3.74 -3.44
C MET A 149 1.74 5.08 -2.88
N ILE A 150 1.17 5.95 -3.73
CA ILE A 150 0.58 7.21 -3.29
C ILE A 150 -0.59 6.95 -2.34
N ALA A 151 -1.52 6.08 -2.72
CA ALA A 151 -2.70 5.82 -1.91
C ALA A 151 -2.35 5.17 -0.56
N THR A 152 -1.44 4.18 -0.53
CA THR A 152 -1.02 3.52 0.71
C THR A 152 -0.10 4.40 1.54
N GLY A 153 0.84 5.11 0.92
CA GLY A 153 1.80 5.96 1.63
C GLY A 153 1.21 7.26 2.17
N MET A 154 0.18 7.83 1.51
CA MET A 154 -0.51 9.02 2.02
C MET A 154 -1.64 8.71 3.01
N ASN A 155 -2.08 7.45 3.10
CA ASN A 155 -3.14 7.03 4.02
C ASN A 155 -2.86 7.37 5.50
N PRO A 156 -1.63 7.15 6.05
CA PRO A 156 -1.31 7.55 7.42
C PRO A 156 -1.47 9.05 7.68
N PHE A 157 -1.21 9.92 6.70
CA PHE A 157 -1.42 11.36 6.83
C PHE A 157 -2.92 11.73 6.86
N ILE A 158 -3.76 11.02 6.11
CA ILE A 158 -5.22 11.18 6.14
C ILE A 158 -5.75 10.81 7.53
N ASN A 159 -5.28 9.68 8.07
CA ASN A 159 -5.65 9.21 9.41
C ASN A 159 -5.18 10.18 10.51
N ALA A 160 -3.96 10.72 10.38
CA ALA A 160 -3.39 11.71 11.29
C ALA A 160 -4.17 13.03 11.32
N GLN A 161 -4.92 13.33 10.27
CA GLN A 161 -5.83 14.48 10.21
C GLN A 161 -7.21 14.22 10.84
N GLY A 162 -7.46 13.00 11.32
CA GLY A 162 -8.72 12.60 11.93
C GLY A 162 -9.77 12.07 10.95
N TYR A 163 -9.39 11.81 9.69
CA TYR A 163 -10.29 11.32 8.65
C TYR A 163 -10.17 9.80 8.44
N ALA A 164 -10.23 9.01 9.52
CA ALA A 164 -10.04 7.56 9.46
C ALA A 164 -11.00 6.84 8.49
N ILE A 165 -12.24 7.30 8.35
CA ILE A 165 -13.21 6.74 7.40
C ILE A 165 -12.77 7.00 5.95
N ILE A 166 -12.22 8.16 5.65
CA ILE A 166 -11.68 8.47 4.32
C ILE A 166 -10.46 7.60 4.05
N GLY A 167 -9.57 7.44 5.04
CA GLY A 167 -8.44 6.52 4.97
C GLY A 167 -8.88 5.08 4.68
N MET A 168 -9.90 4.58 5.35
CA MET A 168 -10.50 3.27 5.07
C MET A 168 -11.01 3.18 3.63
N LEU A 169 -11.79 4.16 3.16
CA LEU A 169 -12.34 4.15 1.80
C LEU A 169 -11.27 4.23 0.73
N SER A 170 -10.17 4.96 0.97
CA SER A 170 -9.05 5.03 0.01
C SER A 170 -8.34 3.69 -0.14
N VAL A 171 -8.16 2.93 0.94
CA VAL A 171 -7.62 1.56 0.88
C VAL A 171 -8.57 0.63 0.15
N LEU A 172 -9.87 0.70 0.44
CA LEU A 172 -10.86 -0.14 -0.23
C LEU A 172 -11.00 0.17 -1.72
N SER A 173 -10.82 1.42 -2.14
CA SER A 173 -10.86 1.77 -3.56
C SER A 173 -9.72 1.16 -4.37
N LEU A 174 -8.57 0.86 -3.74
CA LEU A 174 -7.45 0.15 -4.38
C LEU A 174 -7.79 -1.30 -4.74
N ILE A 175 -8.78 -1.90 -4.08
CA ILE A 175 -9.24 -3.27 -4.39
C ILE A 175 -9.90 -3.34 -5.76
N HIS A 176 -10.37 -2.21 -6.29
CA HIS A 176 -11.06 -2.14 -7.58
C HIS A 176 -10.15 -1.73 -8.76
N ILE A 177 -8.87 -1.49 -8.53
CA ILE A 177 -7.85 -1.21 -9.56
C ILE A 177 -7.06 -2.47 -9.86
#